data_4676963b0324c0d5c9f2d53c0d83bf90
#
_entry.id   4676963b0324c0d5c9f2d53c0d83bf90
#
_cell.length_a   1.000
_cell.length_b   1.000
_cell.length_c   1.000
_cell.angle_alpha   90.00
_cell.angle_beta   90.00
_cell.angle_gamma   90.00
#
_symmetry.space_group_name_H-M   'P 1'
#
loop_
_entity.id
_entity.type
_entity.pdbx_description
1 polymer ?
#
loop_
_entity_poly.entity_id
_entity_poly.type
_entity_poly.pdbx_seq_one_letter_code
_entity_poly.pdbx_strand_id
1 'polypeptide(L)'
;MKLNLNRNKRYAIPIMTHPGIELIEKTVKAAVTDGQTHADAIIALSENTPSDAATVIMDLTVEAEAFGAKLHFSENDVPSVAERLLHDRNEVENLRIPDTDTARIPEYLKANRLAAERINDRPVFAGCIGPYSLAGRLYDMSEMMMAIYVEPNLAK
;
A
#
# COMPACT_ATOMS: atom_id res chain seq x y z
N MET A 1 10.30 -16.84 -9.49
CA MET A 1 9.34 -17.66 -10.30
C MET A 1 8.89 -16.84 -11.50
N LYS A 2 8.92 -17.37 -12.74
CA LYS A 2 8.37 -16.64 -13.90
C LYS A 2 6.86 -16.83 -13.93
N LEU A 3 6.10 -15.73 -13.93
CA LEU A 3 4.63 -15.77 -14.09
C LEU A 3 4.28 -16.22 -15.51
N ASN A 4 3.91 -17.47 -15.68
CA ASN A 4 3.48 -18.02 -16.96
C ASN A 4 1.95 -17.91 -17.06
N LEU A 5 1.45 -16.79 -17.57
CA LEU A 5 0.00 -16.58 -17.76
C LEU A 5 -0.51 -17.40 -18.94
N ASN A 6 -1.41 -18.34 -18.67
CA ASN A 6 -2.15 -19.05 -19.69
C ASN A 6 -3.36 -18.19 -20.13
N ARG A 7 -3.39 -17.78 -21.41
CA ARG A 7 -4.48 -16.94 -21.96
C ARG A 7 -5.88 -17.56 -21.90
N ASN A 8 -5.94 -18.88 -21.74
CA ASN A 8 -7.20 -19.64 -21.67
C ASN A 8 -7.65 -19.90 -20.22
N LYS A 9 -6.91 -19.43 -19.20
CA LYS A 9 -7.25 -19.56 -17.79
C LYS A 9 -7.69 -18.21 -17.24
N ARG A 10 -8.73 -18.18 -16.42
CA ARG A 10 -9.08 -17.03 -15.56
C ARG A 10 -8.29 -17.15 -14.27
N TYR A 11 -7.74 -16.04 -13.82
CA TYR A 11 -6.96 -15.94 -12.58
C TYR A 11 -7.75 -15.13 -11.56
N ALA A 12 -7.79 -15.61 -10.32
CA ALA A 12 -8.37 -14.90 -9.19
C ALA A 12 -7.24 -14.37 -8.30
N ILE A 13 -7.04 -13.07 -8.31
CA ILE A 13 -6.00 -12.38 -7.51
C ILE A 13 -6.69 -11.31 -6.67
N PRO A 14 -7.34 -11.68 -5.57
CA PRO A 14 -7.99 -10.73 -4.70
C PRO A 14 -6.93 -9.92 -3.92
N ILE A 15 -7.10 -8.60 -3.89
CA ILE A 15 -6.30 -7.71 -3.05
C ILE A 15 -6.98 -7.64 -1.69
N MET A 16 -6.75 -8.64 -0.85
CA MET A 16 -7.36 -8.72 0.48
C MET A 16 -6.42 -9.46 1.44
N THR A 17 -5.90 -8.75 2.43
CA THR A 17 -5.04 -9.37 3.45
C THR A 17 -5.73 -9.38 4.82
N HIS A 18 -6.81 -8.63 5.02
CA HIS A 18 -7.54 -8.58 6.29
C HIS A 18 -7.95 -9.96 6.84
N PRO A 19 -8.50 -10.91 6.05
CA PRO A 19 -8.79 -12.23 6.57
C PRO A 19 -7.55 -12.97 7.08
N GLY A 20 -6.38 -12.72 6.49
CA GLY A 20 -5.11 -13.27 6.98
C GLY A 20 -4.70 -12.69 8.33
N ILE A 21 -5.01 -11.41 8.59
CA ILE A 21 -4.76 -10.78 9.90
C ILE A 21 -5.64 -11.42 10.99
N GLU A 22 -6.90 -11.68 10.66
CA GLU A 22 -7.85 -12.38 11.56
C GLU A 22 -7.37 -13.81 11.87
N LEU A 23 -6.87 -14.53 10.86
CA LEU A 23 -6.35 -15.91 11.03
C LEU A 23 -5.16 -15.98 12.01
N ILE A 24 -4.37 -14.93 12.13
CA ILE A 24 -3.24 -14.85 13.09
C ILE A 24 -3.59 -14.09 14.37
N GLU A 25 -4.87 -13.75 14.57
CA GLU A 25 -5.38 -13.06 15.77
C GLU A 25 -4.63 -11.75 16.10
N LYS A 26 -4.34 -10.95 15.05
CA LYS A 26 -3.68 -9.65 15.17
C LYS A 26 -4.61 -8.51 14.76
N THR A 27 -4.18 -7.27 15.02
CA THR A 27 -4.88 -6.06 14.57
C THR A 27 -4.33 -5.59 13.22
N VAL A 28 -5.12 -4.83 12.47
CA VAL A 28 -4.68 -4.19 11.23
C VAL A 28 -3.50 -3.27 11.52
N LYS A 29 -3.55 -2.51 12.61
CA LYS A 29 -2.46 -1.63 13.04
C LYS A 29 -1.15 -2.40 13.24
N ALA A 30 -1.18 -3.55 13.91
CA ALA A 30 0.02 -4.38 14.08
C ALA A 30 0.58 -4.83 12.73
N ALA A 31 -0.28 -5.26 11.81
CA ALA A 31 0.15 -5.73 10.49
C ALA A 31 0.69 -4.61 9.58
N VAL A 32 0.15 -3.38 9.66
CA VAL A 32 0.65 -2.26 8.83
C VAL A 32 1.89 -1.58 9.41
N THR A 33 2.25 -1.88 10.67
CA THR A 33 3.42 -1.28 11.35
C THR A 33 4.58 -2.24 11.57
N ASP A 34 4.37 -3.56 11.39
CA ASP A 34 5.43 -4.58 11.51
C ASP A 34 5.40 -5.55 10.33
N GLY A 35 6.48 -5.55 9.57
CA GLY A 35 6.61 -6.37 8.36
C GLY A 35 6.64 -7.88 8.62
N GLN A 36 6.97 -8.34 9.84
CA GLN A 36 6.85 -9.76 10.18
C GLN A 36 5.39 -10.15 10.34
N THR A 37 4.62 -9.41 11.14
CA THR A 37 3.18 -9.63 11.32
C THR A 37 2.44 -9.54 9.98
N HIS A 38 2.80 -8.58 9.12
CA HIS A 38 2.26 -8.45 7.78
C HIS A 38 2.54 -9.70 6.92
N ALA A 39 3.79 -10.18 6.91
CA ALA A 39 4.16 -11.39 6.17
C ALA A 39 3.41 -12.62 6.68
N ASP A 40 3.31 -12.79 8.00
CA ASP A 40 2.60 -13.92 8.61
C ASP A 40 1.10 -13.92 8.22
N ALA A 41 0.46 -12.75 8.15
CA ALA A 41 -0.91 -12.61 7.65
C ALA A 41 -1.06 -13.02 6.17
N ILE A 42 -0.13 -12.60 5.30
CA ILE A 42 -0.13 -13.00 3.88
C ILE A 42 0.03 -14.51 3.74
N ILE A 43 0.94 -15.10 4.50
CA ILE A 43 1.22 -16.54 4.48
C ILE A 43 0.00 -17.33 4.97
N ALA A 44 -0.55 -16.96 6.12
CA ALA A 44 -1.75 -17.61 6.67
C ALA A 44 -2.93 -17.54 5.69
N LEU A 45 -3.13 -16.40 5.02
CA LEU A 45 -4.17 -16.28 3.99
C LEU A 45 -3.90 -17.18 2.79
N SER A 46 -2.63 -17.27 2.34
CA SER A 46 -2.24 -18.10 1.20
C SER A 46 -2.46 -19.58 1.45
N GLU A 47 -2.25 -20.04 2.68
CA GLU A 47 -2.48 -21.44 3.09
C GLU A 47 -3.97 -21.79 3.18
N ASN A 48 -4.83 -20.81 3.46
CA ASN A 48 -6.26 -20.99 3.69
C ASN A 48 -7.17 -20.58 2.51
N THR A 49 -6.60 -19.96 1.46
CA THR A 49 -7.39 -19.42 0.35
C THR A 49 -6.81 -19.81 -1.00
N PRO A 50 -7.64 -20.38 -1.91
CA PRO A 50 -7.19 -20.82 -3.25
C PRO A 50 -7.06 -19.63 -4.22
N SER A 51 -6.26 -18.63 -3.92
CA SER A 51 -5.93 -17.51 -4.82
C SER A 51 -4.80 -17.89 -5.78
N ASP A 52 -4.78 -17.31 -6.98
CA ASP A 52 -3.70 -17.52 -7.95
C ASP A 52 -2.45 -16.70 -7.67
N ALA A 53 -2.50 -15.76 -6.71
CA ALA A 53 -1.35 -15.01 -6.20
C ALA A 53 -1.60 -14.56 -4.75
N ALA A 54 -0.52 -14.31 -4.01
CA ALA A 54 -0.56 -13.61 -2.73
C ALA A 54 -0.31 -12.11 -2.93
N THR A 55 -0.96 -11.28 -2.15
CA THR A 55 -0.85 -9.81 -2.22
C THR A 55 -0.63 -9.22 -0.84
N VAL A 56 0.06 -8.10 -0.79
CA VAL A 56 0.22 -7.31 0.45
C VAL A 56 -1.05 -6.54 0.80
N ILE A 57 -1.11 -5.99 2.01
CA ILE A 57 -2.18 -5.07 2.42
C ILE A 57 -2.18 -3.86 1.48
N MET A 58 -3.35 -3.50 0.97
CA MET A 58 -3.56 -2.27 0.22
C MET A 58 -3.69 -1.09 1.20
N ASP A 59 -2.56 -0.54 1.61
CA ASP A 59 -2.48 0.67 2.42
C ASP A 59 -1.96 1.82 1.54
N LEU A 60 -2.86 2.71 1.15
CA LEU A 60 -2.57 3.85 0.29
C LEU A 60 -1.96 5.04 1.05
N THR A 61 -1.43 4.82 2.25
CA THR A 61 -0.83 5.87 3.08
C THR A 61 0.67 5.69 3.32
N VAL A 62 1.24 4.56 2.93
CA VAL A 62 2.67 4.23 3.15
C VAL A 62 3.58 5.26 2.49
N GLU A 63 3.34 5.52 1.21
CA GLU A 63 4.13 6.49 0.46
C GLU A 63 3.79 7.93 0.89
N ALA A 64 2.52 8.24 1.20
CA ALA A 64 2.16 9.56 1.70
C ALA A 64 2.85 9.87 3.04
N GLU A 65 2.94 8.90 3.95
CA GLU A 65 3.69 9.02 5.20
C GLU A 65 5.18 9.28 4.94
N ALA A 66 5.77 8.57 3.98
CA ALA A 66 7.17 8.78 3.60
C ALA A 66 7.43 10.19 3.05
N PHE A 67 6.47 10.80 2.37
CA PHE A 67 6.51 12.21 1.98
C PHE A 67 6.31 13.18 3.15
N GLY A 68 5.96 12.70 4.35
CA GLY A 68 5.78 13.49 5.56
C GLY A 68 4.31 13.75 5.95
N ALA A 69 3.33 13.12 5.29
CA ALA A 69 1.94 13.25 5.67
C ALA A 69 1.68 12.65 7.06
N LYS A 70 0.93 13.36 7.89
CA LYS A 70 0.49 12.85 9.19
C LYS A 70 -0.64 11.86 9.02
N LEU A 71 -0.55 10.75 9.75
CA LEU A 71 -1.54 9.68 9.69
C LEU A 71 -2.33 9.54 10.98
N HIS A 72 -3.58 9.16 10.81
CA HIS A 72 -4.42 8.63 11.88
C HIS A 72 -4.43 7.10 11.78
N PHE A 73 -4.03 6.43 12.87
CA PHE A 73 -4.02 4.96 12.99
C PHE A 73 -5.24 4.49 13.78
N SER A 74 -5.94 3.50 13.24
CA SER A 74 -6.99 2.74 13.91
C SER A 74 -6.50 1.32 14.21
N GLU A 75 -7.05 0.67 15.23
CA GLU A 75 -6.66 -0.73 15.54
C GLU A 75 -7.10 -1.71 14.45
N ASN A 76 -8.27 -1.50 13.85
CA ASN A 76 -8.91 -2.47 12.97
C ASN A 76 -9.10 -2.00 11.52
N ASP A 77 -8.61 -0.81 11.18
CA ASP A 77 -8.68 -0.28 9.82
C ASP A 77 -7.30 0.19 9.33
N VAL A 78 -7.15 0.24 8.01
CA VAL A 78 -5.96 0.85 7.40
C VAL A 78 -5.86 2.33 7.78
N PRO A 79 -4.64 2.86 7.94
CA PRO A 79 -4.44 4.26 8.29
C PRO A 79 -5.06 5.21 7.26
N SER A 80 -5.42 6.40 7.73
CA SER A 80 -5.88 7.50 6.87
C SER A 80 -4.99 8.73 7.05
N VAL A 81 -4.90 9.56 6.03
CA VAL A 81 -4.21 10.86 6.13
C VAL A 81 -5.04 11.78 7.03
N ALA A 82 -4.41 12.35 8.06
CA ALA A 82 -5.07 13.21 9.04
C ALA A 82 -5.36 14.61 8.50
N GLU A 83 -4.42 15.15 7.72
CA GLU A 83 -4.52 16.46 7.08
C GLU A 83 -3.69 16.45 5.79
N ARG A 84 -4.06 17.28 4.83
CA ARG A 84 -3.27 17.43 3.60
C ARG A 84 -1.88 17.98 3.91
N LEU A 85 -0.88 17.48 3.18
CA LEU A 85 0.51 17.92 3.33
C LEU A 85 0.80 19.16 2.48
N LEU A 86 0.22 19.22 1.28
CA LEU A 86 0.51 20.26 0.28
C LEU A 86 -0.68 21.20 0.14
N HIS A 87 -0.40 22.52 0.10
CA HIS A 87 -1.43 23.56 0.06
C HIS A 87 -1.30 24.48 -1.15
N ASP A 88 -0.10 24.60 -1.73
CA ASP A 88 0.18 25.50 -2.84
C ASP A 88 1.24 24.98 -3.80
N ARG A 89 1.44 25.71 -4.90
CA ARG A 89 2.41 25.37 -5.95
C ARG A 89 3.85 25.33 -5.42
N ASN A 90 4.24 26.21 -4.53
CA ASN A 90 5.61 26.28 -4.04
C ASN A 90 5.95 25.03 -3.22
N GLU A 91 5.02 24.52 -2.42
CA GLU A 91 5.18 23.29 -1.66
C GLU A 91 5.29 22.07 -2.60
N VAL A 92 4.49 22.03 -3.69
CA VAL A 92 4.57 20.98 -4.72
C VAL A 92 5.93 20.99 -5.43
N GLU A 93 6.41 22.17 -5.86
CA GLU A 93 7.69 22.31 -6.56
C GLU A 93 8.92 21.99 -5.68
N ASN A 94 8.79 22.16 -4.37
CA ASN A 94 9.83 21.82 -3.39
C ASN A 94 9.73 20.39 -2.82
N LEU A 95 8.72 19.62 -3.22
CA LEU A 95 8.53 18.26 -2.75
C LEU A 95 9.71 17.37 -3.17
N ARG A 96 10.28 16.66 -2.21
CA ARG A 96 11.39 15.73 -2.45
C ARG A 96 10.89 14.31 -2.40
N ILE A 97 11.36 13.49 -3.34
CA ILE A 97 11.09 12.04 -3.34
C ILE A 97 11.80 11.43 -2.12
N PRO A 98 11.07 10.75 -1.22
CA PRO A 98 11.67 10.12 -0.04
C PRO A 98 12.51 8.90 -0.42
N ASP A 99 13.48 8.58 0.42
CA ASP A 99 14.25 7.35 0.31
C ASP A 99 13.41 6.13 0.76
N THR A 100 13.80 4.95 0.30
CA THR A 100 13.09 3.69 0.59
C THR A 100 13.23 3.19 2.03
N ASP A 101 14.05 3.83 2.83
CA ASP A 101 14.22 3.58 4.26
C ASP A 101 13.36 4.51 5.15
N THR A 102 12.49 5.33 4.52
CA THR A 102 11.66 6.32 5.20
C THR A 102 10.34 5.73 5.68
N ALA A 103 9.92 6.14 6.88
CA ALA A 103 8.64 5.80 7.53
C ALA A 103 8.39 4.27 7.53
N ARG A 104 7.20 3.80 7.09
CA ARG A 104 6.84 2.38 7.05
C ARG A 104 7.26 1.63 5.78
N ILE A 105 7.91 2.29 4.81
CA ILE A 105 8.38 1.62 3.59
C ILE A 105 9.22 0.37 3.92
N PRO A 106 10.22 0.42 4.84
CA PRO A 106 11.02 -0.76 5.20
C PRO A 106 10.20 -1.95 5.69
N GLU A 107 9.11 -1.71 6.43
CA GLU A 107 8.26 -2.79 6.93
C GLU A 107 7.48 -3.47 5.80
N TYR A 108 7.02 -2.71 4.80
CA TYR A 108 6.37 -3.26 3.61
C TYR A 108 7.35 -4.03 2.71
N LEU A 109 8.57 -3.53 2.55
CA LEU A 109 9.64 -4.25 1.83
C LEU A 109 10.01 -5.55 2.55
N LYS A 110 10.12 -5.52 3.89
CA LYS A 110 10.36 -6.70 4.73
C LYS A 110 9.24 -7.73 4.57
N ALA A 111 7.97 -7.30 4.65
CA ALA A 111 6.82 -8.17 4.48
C ALA A 111 6.81 -8.87 3.12
N ASN A 112 7.04 -8.12 2.04
CA ASN A 112 7.13 -8.67 0.68
C ASN A 112 8.24 -9.71 0.55
N ARG A 113 9.43 -9.41 1.08
CA ARG A 113 10.57 -10.34 1.05
C ARG A 113 10.26 -11.62 1.79
N LEU A 114 9.79 -11.53 3.03
CA LEU A 114 9.47 -12.69 3.87
C LEU A 114 8.36 -13.56 3.26
N ALA A 115 7.31 -12.94 2.72
CA ALA A 115 6.26 -13.66 2.03
C ALA A 115 6.78 -14.37 0.78
N ALA A 116 7.61 -13.69 -0.04
CA ALA A 116 8.20 -14.27 -1.25
C ALA A 116 9.21 -15.41 -0.98
N GLU A 117 9.88 -15.38 0.17
CA GLU A 117 10.78 -16.47 0.61
C GLU A 117 10.02 -17.72 1.06
N ARG A 118 8.81 -17.55 1.63
CA ARG A 118 8.03 -18.64 2.23
C ARG A 118 6.93 -19.20 1.34
N ILE A 119 6.32 -18.38 0.47
CA ILE A 119 5.27 -18.79 -0.46
C ILE A 119 5.91 -19.25 -1.77
N ASN A 120 5.89 -20.56 -2.03
CA ASN A 120 6.57 -21.15 -3.19
C ASN A 120 5.62 -21.68 -4.27
N ASP A 121 4.33 -21.79 -3.98
CA ASP A 121 3.31 -22.39 -4.87
C ASP A 121 2.64 -21.35 -5.79
N ARG A 122 2.75 -20.07 -5.49
CA ARG A 122 2.15 -18.96 -6.24
C ARG A 122 3.02 -17.71 -6.17
N PRO A 123 2.86 -16.75 -7.11
CA PRO A 123 3.59 -15.48 -7.05
C PRO A 123 3.10 -14.61 -5.89
N VAL A 124 4.02 -13.83 -5.32
CA VAL A 124 3.73 -12.76 -4.35
C VAL A 124 3.83 -11.42 -5.09
N PHE A 125 2.79 -10.61 -5.00
CA PHE A 125 2.74 -9.29 -5.60
C PHE A 125 2.93 -8.20 -4.54
N ALA A 126 3.93 -7.37 -4.75
CA ALA A 126 4.06 -6.10 -4.04
C ALA A 126 3.05 -5.10 -4.62
N GLY A 127 2.53 -4.24 -3.75
CA GLY A 127 1.70 -3.10 -4.12
C GLY A 127 2.44 -1.79 -3.91
N CYS A 128 2.09 -0.79 -4.70
CA CYS A 128 2.43 0.61 -4.45
C CYS A 128 1.25 1.49 -4.85
N ILE A 129 1.17 2.68 -4.27
CA ILE A 129 0.12 3.65 -4.64
C ILE A 129 0.34 4.16 -6.06
N GLY A 130 -0.75 4.36 -6.81
CA GLY A 130 -0.68 5.05 -8.11
C GLY A 130 -0.47 6.57 -7.94
N PRO A 131 0.18 7.24 -8.91
CA PRO A 131 0.55 8.66 -8.77
C PRO A 131 -0.67 9.58 -8.54
N TYR A 132 -1.80 9.35 -9.19
CA TYR A 132 -3.02 10.12 -8.97
C TYR A 132 -3.56 9.96 -7.54
N SER A 133 -3.57 8.73 -7.02
CA SER A 133 -4.01 8.46 -5.64
C SER A 133 -3.05 9.05 -4.60
N LEU A 134 -1.75 9.02 -4.88
CA LEU A 134 -0.74 9.65 -4.02
C LEU A 134 -0.93 11.16 -3.98
N ALA A 135 -1.06 11.80 -5.14
CA ALA A 135 -1.32 13.24 -5.20
C ALA A 135 -2.59 13.63 -4.42
N GLY A 136 -3.66 12.84 -4.56
CA GLY A 136 -4.89 13.05 -3.77
C GLY A 136 -4.71 12.84 -2.26
N ARG A 137 -3.76 12.01 -1.82
CA ARG A 137 -3.42 11.87 -0.40
C ARG A 137 -2.59 13.04 0.14
N LEU A 138 -1.73 13.63 -0.70
CA LEU A 138 -0.84 14.73 -0.31
C LEU A 138 -1.54 16.10 -0.40
N TYR A 139 -2.38 16.32 -1.41
CA TYR A 139 -3.00 17.61 -1.73
C TYR A 139 -4.49 17.70 -1.37
N ASP A 140 -5.13 16.61 -0.96
CA ASP A 140 -6.57 16.36 -0.91
C ASP A 140 -7.19 16.08 -2.28
N MET A 141 -8.09 15.09 -2.32
CA MET A 141 -8.68 14.61 -3.58
C MET A 141 -9.59 15.66 -4.23
N SER A 142 -10.37 16.38 -3.42
CA SER A 142 -11.30 17.40 -3.92
C SER A 142 -10.55 18.62 -4.45
N GLU A 143 -9.52 19.05 -3.73
CA GLU A 143 -8.65 20.16 -4.13
C GLU A 143 -7.87 19.81 -5.42
N MET A 144 -7.37 18.57 -5.53
CA MET A 144 -6.70 18.10 -6.73
C MET A 144 -7.65 18.07 -7.94
N MET A 145 -8.89 17.62 -7.76
CA MET A 145 -9.91 17.67 -8.83
C MET A 145 -10.21 19.10 -9.26
N MET A 146 -10.28 20.04 -8.31
CA MET A 146 -10.44 21.45 -8.62
C MET A 146 -9.23 22.03 -9.37
N ALA A 147 -8.01 21.67 -8.94
CA ALA A 147 -6.77 22.11 -9.58
C ALA A 147 -6.67 21.69 -11.06
N ILE A 148 -7.19 20.52 -11.43
CA ILE A 148 -7.24 20.08 -12.84
C ILE A 148 -7.98 21.09 -13.73
N TYR A 149 -9.02 21.74 -13.22
CA TYR A 149 -9.82 22.71 -13.97
C TYR A 149 -9.28 24.13 -13.86
N VAL A 150 -8.88 24.54 -12.66
CA VAL A 150 -8.50 25.94 -12.37
C VAL A 150 -7.03 26.19 -12.67
N GLU A 151 -6.18 25.22 -12.39
CA GLU A 151 -4.72 25.34 -12.52
C GLU A 151 -4.08 24.05 -13.07
N PRO A 152 -4.39 23.68 -14.33
CA PRO A 152 -4.00 22.38 -14.90
C PRO A 152 -2.50 22.10 -14.92
N ASN A 153 -1.66 23.14 -14.83
CA ASN A 153 -0.20 22.98 -14.74
C ASN A 153 0.28 22.60 -13.33
N LEU A 154 -0.54 22.80 -12.31
CA LEU A 154 -0.26 22.32 -10.95
C LEU A 154 -0.58 20.83 -10.82
N ALA A 155 -1.60 20.36 -11.52
CA ALA A 155 -2.06 18.97 -11.47
C ALA A 155 -1.22 18.00 -12.34
N LYS A 156 -0.25 18.50 -13.11
CA LYS A 156 0.68 17.70 -13.95
C LYS A 156 1.93 17.31 -13.19
#